data_bf27d308d93f74bcd0d0b4a0f98cc3eb
#
_entry.id   bf27d308d93f74bcd0d0b4a0f98cc3eb
#
_cell.length_a   1.000
_cell.length_b   1.000
_cell.length_c   1.000
_cell.angle_alpha   90.00
_cell.angle_beta   90.00
_cell.angle_gamma   90.00
#
_symmetry.space_group_name_H-M   'P 1'
#
loop_
_entity.id
_entity.type
_entity.pdbx_description
1 polymer ?
#
loop_
_entity_poly.entity_id
_entity_poly.type
_entity_poly.pdbx_seq_one_letter_code
_entity_poly.pdbx_strand_id
1 'polypeptide(L)'
;MSHIAIDARIINSTTGRYVERLIHHLEKIDTTNEYSILVRAKDADFWKPTSPNFHVLIADFADYSFGEQIGFKKFLDSLKPDLVHFCMPQQPILYSGAHVTTVHDLTLLRTYNSDKNWLLFHAKQLVGRYVFKKIAKTSKHIITPTNYVKNDYIKFSGISPDKITVTYEGAEIVSGTTTPYALPFEKFIMYVGQQSDYKNIKRLGDTHQELLKTHPDLGLVLV
;
A
#
# COMPACT_ATOMS: atom_id res chain seq x y z
N MET A 1 20.88 -15.77 10.77
CA MET A 1 19.43 -16.01 10.75
C MET A 1 18.79 -14.92 11.55
N SER A 2 18.03 -14.05 10.88
CA SER A 2 17.32 -12.93 11.52
C SER A 2 15.82 -13.16 11.47
N HIS A 3 15.08 -12.64 12.46
CA HIS A 3 13.64 -12.68 12.50
C HIS A 3 13.07 -11.37 11.93
N ILE A 4 12.36 -11.44 10.81
CA ILE A 4 11.79 -10.31 10.11
C ILE A 4 10.26 -10.38 10.22
N ALA A 5 9.63 -9.31 10.72
CA ALA A 5 8.19 -9.19 10.71
C ALA A 5 7.75 -8.28 9.55
N ILE A 6 6.77 -8.72 8.75
CA ILE A 6 6.17 -7.92 7.68
C ILE A 6 4.74 -7.56 8.08
N ASP A 7 4.46 -6.27 8.19
CA ASP A 7 3.11 -5.79 8.42
C ASP A 7 2.27 -5.93 7.14
N ALA A 8 1.57 -7.04 7.06
CA ALA A 8 0.72 -7.43 5.94
C ALA A 8 -0.78 -7.26 6.26
N ARG A 9 -1.15 -6.44 7.26
CA ARG A 9 -2.55 -6.22 7.66
C ARG A 9 -3.43 -5.63 6.55
N ILE A 10 -2.82 -5.09 5.51
CA ILE A 10 -3.49 -4.55 4.32
C ILE A 10 -3.50 -5.52 3.13
N ILE A 11 -3.03 -6.76 3.28
CA ILE A 11 -2.77 -7.68 2.18
C ILE A 11 -3.97 -7.86 1.24
N ASN A 12 -5.18 -7.88 1.78
CA ASN A 12 -6.44 -7.98 1.04
C ASN A 12 -7.02 -6.58 0.73
N SER A 13 -6.23 -5.71 0.09
CA SER A 13 -6.63 -4.38 -0.34
C SER A 13 -5.98 -4.03 -1.68
N THR A 14 -6.34 -2.89 -2.27
CA THR A 14 -5.70 -2.43 -3.52
C THR A 14 -4.19 -2.26 -3.39
N THR A 15 -3.71 -1.68 -2.28
CA THR A 15 -2.27 -1.56 -1.98
C THR A 15 -1.69 -2.89 -1.47
N GLY A 16 -2.54 -3.79 -0.99
CA GLY A 16 -2.17 -5.11 -0.50
C GLY A 16 -1.52 -6.00 -1.55
N ARG A 17 -1.79 -5.76 -2.84
CA ARG A 17 -1.09 -6.46 -3.91
C ARG A 17 0.44 -6.27 -3.85
N TYR A 18 0.91 -5.07 -3.50
CA TYR A 18 2.33 -4.85 -3.24
C TYR A 18 2.87 -5.80 -2.17
N VAL A 19 2.13 -5.92 -1.06
CA VAL A 19 2.53 -6.79 0.07
C VAL A 19 2.55 -8.26 -0.32
N GLU A 20 1.48 -8.72 -0.97
CA GLU A 20 1.38 -10.09 -1.48
C GLU A 20 2.56 -10.44 -2.41
N ARG A 21 2.87 -9.56 -3.36
CA ARG A 21 3.96 -9.78 -4.31
C ARG A 21 5.35 -9.72 -3.64
N LEU A 22 5.53 -8.80 -2.71
CA LEU A 22 6.75 -8.72 -1.91
C LEU A 22 7.02 -10.03 -1.17
N ILE A 23 6.03 -10.55 -0.45
CA ILE A 23 6.15 -11.80 0.30
C ILE A 23 6.42 -12.98 -0.65
N HIS A 24 5.64 -13.08 -1.73
CA HIS A 24 5.80 -14.15 -2.72
C HIS A 24 7.21 -14.19 -3.33
N HIS A 25 7.82 -13.02 -3.59
CA HIS A 25 9.19 -13.00 -4.10
C HIS A 25 10.23 -13.25 -3.02
N LEU A 26 10.01 -12.79 -1.79
CA LEU A 26 10.90 -13.08 -0.66
C LEU A 26 10.97 -14.59 -0.38
N GLU A 27 9.83 -15.31 -0.43
CA GLU A 27 9.81 -16.78 -0.27
C GLU A 27 10.70 -17.52 -1.28
N LYS A 28 10.87 -16.94 -2.47
CA LYS A 28 11.68 -17.57 -3.53
C LYS A 28 13.18 -17.34 -3.38
N ILE A 29 13.57 -16.24 -2.73
CA ILE A 29 14.97 -15.79 -2.71
C ILE A 29 15.62 -15.90 -1.33
N ASP A 30 14.84 -15.92 -0.23
CA ASP A 30 15.40 -15.98 1.12
C ASP A 30 14.95 -17.25 1.85
N THR A 31 15.88 -18.16 1.99
CA THR A 31 15.74 -19.44 2.73
C THR A 31 16.46 -19.41 4.07
N THR A 32 17.03 -18.26 4.47
CA THR A 32 17.93 -18.15 5.62
C THR A 32 17.25 -17.48 6.81
N ASN A 33 16.47 -16.43 6.57
CA ASN A 33 15.82 -15.67 7.63
C ASN A 33 14.42 -16.20 7.91
N GLU A 34 13.95 -15.99 9.15
CA GLU A 34 12.59 -16.31 9.59
C GLU A 34 11.67 -15.12 9.37
N TYR A 35 10.48 -15.38 8.85
CA TYR A 35 9.50 -14.36 8.52
C TYR A 35 8.19 -14.56 9.29
N SER A 36 7.76 -13.53 10.01
CA SER A 36 6.41 -13.41 10.55
C SER A 36 5.56 -12.47 9.69
N ILE A 37 4.58 -13.02 9.00
CA ILE A 37 3.65 -12.28 8.16
C ILE A 37 2.41 -11.91 8.99
N LEU A 38 2.30 -10.63 9.34
CA LEU A 38 1.29 -10.13 10.26
C LEU A 38 0.03 -9.74 9.49
N VAL A 39 -1.03 -10.54 9.63
CA VAL A 39 -2.31 -10.33 8.93
C VAL A 39 -3.46 -10.09 9.89
N ARG A 40 -4.57 -9.55 9.41
CA ARG A 40 -5.82 -9.50 10.18
C ARG A 40 -6.48 -10.87 10.24
N ALA A 41 -7.27 -11.13 11.29
CA ALA A 41 -7.98 -12.40 11.45
C ALA A 41 -8.87 -12.72 10.23
N LYS A 42 -9.55 -11.74 9.66
CA LYS A 42 -10.39 -11.89 8.45
C LYS A 42 -9.61 -12.25 7.18
N ASP A 43 -8.32 -12.00 7.14
CA ASP A 43 -7.44 -12.19 5.98
C ASP A 43 -6.43 -13.34 6.21
N ALA A 44 -6.61 -14.14 7.27
CA ALA A 44 -5.69 -15.21 7.65
C ALA A 44 -5.51 -16.28 6.56
N ASP A 45 -6.54 -16.53 5.77
CA ASP A 45 -6.54 -17.50 4.68
C ASP A 45 -6.25 -16.89 3.30
N PHE A 46 -6.06 -15.57 3.22
CA PHE A 46 -5.84 -14.88 1.95
C PHE A 46 -4.52 -15.29 1.29
N TRP A 47 -3.49 -15.47 2.08
CA TRP A 47 -2.18 -15.90 1.63
C TRP A 47 -1.67 -17.04 2.51
N LYS A 48 -1.10 -18.08 1.87
CA LYS A 48 -0.55 -19.26 2.58
C LYS A 48 0.92 -19.40 2.23
N PRO A 49 1.81 -19.57 3.23
CA PRO A 49 3.23 -19.76 2.98
C PRO A 49 3.48 -21.07 2.24
N THR A 50 4.42 -21.03 1.32
CA THR A 50 4.95 -22.20 0.60
C THR A 50 6.33 -22.61 1.12
N SER A 51 7.01 -21.70 1.81
CA SER A 51 8.32 -21.93 2.43
C SER A 51 8.21 -22.12 3.94
N PRO A 52 8.98 -23.04 4.55
CA PRO A 52 8.87 -23.39 5.97
C PRO A 52 9.32 -22.26 6.91
N ASN A 53 10.11 -21.32 6.44
CA ASN A 53 10.60 -20.17 7.20
C ASN A 53 9.66 -18.95 7.16
N PHE A 54 8.44 -19.10 6.60
CA PHE A 54 7.41 -18.05 6.59
C PHE A 54 6.21 -18.49 7.42
N HIS A 55 5.80 -17.66 8.37
CA HIS A 55 4.73 -17.96 9.31
C HIS A 55 3.68 -16.84 9.33
N VAL A 56 2.41 -17.21 9.16
CA VAL A 56 1.30 -16.24 9.31
C VAL A 56 0.97 -16.07 10.77
N LEU A 57 0.95 -14.84 11.25
CA LEU A 57 0.54 -14.48 12.61
C LEU A 57 -0.62 -13.49 12.58
N ILE A 58 -1.60 -13.70 13.44
CA ILE A 58 -2.75 -12.82 13.56
C ILE A 58 -2.37 -11.56 14.35
N ALA A 59 -2.51 -10.40 13.71
CA ALA A 59 -2.31 -9.08 14.28
C ALA A 59 -3.58 -8.23 14.03
N ASP A 60 -4.65 -8.55 14.75
CA ASP A 60 -5.98 -7.98 14.51
C ASP A 60 -6.15 -6.62 15.20
N PHE A 61 -5.40 -5.65 14.75
CA PHE A 61 -5.45 -4.27 15.21
C PHE A 61 -6.02 -3.38 14.11
N ALA A 62 -7.12 -2.67 14.44
CA ALA A 62 -7.78 -1.76 13.51
C ALA A 62 -6.88 -0.55 13.18
N ASP A 63 -6.90 -0.17 11.90
CA ASP A 63 -6.12 0.96 11.39
C ASP A 63 -6.53 2.29 12.03
N TYR A 64 -5.55 3.17 12.28
CA TYR A 64 -5.75 4.50 12.88
C TYR A 64 -6.45 4.47 14.25
N SER A 65 -6.33 3.38 15.00
CA SER A 65 -6.94 3.21 16.33
C SER A 65 -5.92 3.31 17.45
N PHE A 66 -6.40 3.54 18.67
CA PHE A 66 -5.56 3.39 19.88
C PHE A 66 -5.05 1.96 20.04
N GLY A 67 -5.85 0.96 19.60
CA GLY A 67 -5.43 -0.44 19.57
C GLY A 67 -4.19 -0.64 18.72
N GLU A 68 -4.09 0.01 17.57
CA GLU A 68 -2.88 -0.02 16.75
C GLU A 68 -1.69 0.63 17.47
N GLN A 69 -1.88 1.83 18.02
CA GLN A 69 -0.78 2.59 18.61
C GLN A 69 -0.22 1.93 19.88
N ILE A 70 -1.06 1.26 20.67
CA ILE A 70 -0.68 0.66 21.97
C ILE A 70 -0.61 -0.87 21.85
N GLY A 71 -1.67 -1.51 21.35
CA GLY A 71 -1.79 -2.97 21.27
C GLY A 71 -0.83 -3.57 20.27
N PHE A 72 -0.81 -3.06 19.03
CA PHE A 72 0.10 -3.55 18.00
C PHE A 72 1.56 -3.28 18.36
N LYS A 73 1.86 -2.11 18.95
CA LYS A 73 3.19 -1.86 19.50
C LYS A 73 3.59 -2.94 20.51
N LYS A 74 2.74 -3.23 21.51
CA LYS A 74 3.02 -4.27 22.53
C LYS A 74 3.19 -5.65 21.91
N PHE A 75 2.38 -5.96 20.89
CA PHE A 75 2.50 -7.21 20.15
C PHE A 75 3.88 -7.33 19.47
N LEU A 76 4.32 -6.28 18.75
CA LEU A 76 5.65 -6.24 18.14
C LEU A 76 6.78 -6.32 19.19
N ASP A 77 6.62 -5.61 20.31
CA ASP A 77 7.60 -5.67 21.41
C ASP A 77 7.70 -7.10 22.01
N SER A 78 6.59 -7.84 22.07
CA SER A 78 6.59 -9.23 22.54
C SER A 78 7.14 -10.22 21.52
N LEU A 79 6.91 -9.95 20.21
CA LEU A 79 7.42 -10.76 19.11
C LEU A 79 8.95 -10.64 18.96
N LYS A 80 9.52 -9.49 19.35
CA LYS A 80 10.95 -9.17 19.31
C LYS A 80 11.62 -9.46 17.96
N PRO A 81 11.09 -8.98 16.84
CA PRO A 81 11.75 -9.17 15.55
C PRO A 81 13.04 -8.34 15.48
N ASP A 82 14.02 -8.84 14.74
CA ASP A 82 15.25 -8.07 14.42
C ASP A 82 14.94 -6.90 13.50
N LEU A 83 13.93 -7.03 12.63
CA LEU A 83 13.47 -6.00 11.73
C LEU A 83 11.96 -6.07 11.53
N VAL A 84 11.29 -4.93 11.50
CA VAL A 84 9.90 -4.82 11.03
C VAL A 84 9.86 -4.09 9.69
N HIS A 85 9.18 -4.66 8.70
CA HIS A 85 8.83 -3.94 7.49
C HIS A 85 7.37 -3.49 7.56
N PHE A 86 7.16 -2.21 7.77
CA PHE A 86 5.84 -1.59 7.61
C PHE A 86 5.60 -1.31 6.13
N CYS A 87 4.69 -2.06 5.52
CA CYS A 87 4.38 -1.92 4.09
C CYS A 87 3.54 -0.68 3.76
N MET A 88 3.19 0.10 4.77
CA MET A 88 2.45 1.38 4.67
C MET A 88 3.00 2.38 5.70
N PRO A 89 2.82 3.70 5.48
CA PRO A 89 3.14 4.71 6.47
C PRO A 89 2.33 4.60 7.77
N GLN A 90 1.22 3.88 7.72
CA GLN A 90 0.38 3.61 8.88
C GLN A 90 1.03 2.55 9.76
N GLN A 91 1.46 2.95 10.94
CA GLN A 91 2.20 2.12 11.88
C GLN A 91 2.11 2.68 13.30
N PRO A 92 2.47 1.90 14.34
CA PRO A 92 2.60 2.43 15.71
C PRO A 92 3.78 3.42 15.76
N ILE A 93 3.48 4.71 15.88
CA ILE A 93 4.50 5.79 15.82
C ILE A 93 5.47 5.81 16.99
N LEU A 94 5.14 5.09 18.07
CA LEU A 94 5.98 4.94 19.26
C LEU A 94 6.77 3.61 19.27
N TYR A 95 6.69 2.82 18.21
CA TYR A 95 7.52 1.64 18.07
C TYR A 95 9.00 2.05 17.91
N SER A 96 9.86 1.49 18.76
CA SER A 96 11.29 1.85 18.82
C SER A 96 12.22 0.76 18.27
N GLY A 97 11.68 -0.41 17.93
CA GLY A 97 12.46 -1.47 17.29
C GLY A 97 12.96 -1.07 15.90
N ALA A 98 13.95 -1.79 15.40
CA ALA A 98 14.46 -1.55 14.05
C ALA A 98 13.35 -1.79 13.03
N HIS A 99 13.13 -0.81 12.13
CA HIS A 99 12.09 -0.95 11.10
C HIS A 99 12.43 -0.18 9.84
N VAL A 100 11.88 -0.66 8.73
CA VAL A 100 11.82 0.01 7.44
C VAL A 100 10.36 0.28 7.07
N THR A 101 10.11 1.31 6.28
CA THR A 101 8.73 1.68 5.90
C THR A 101 8.63 1.94 4.42
N THR A 102 7.64 1.36 3.75
CA THR A 102 7.30 1.70 2.37
C THR A 102 6.33 2.88 2.36
N VAL A 103 6.68 3.92 1.60
CA VAL A 103 5.86 5.10 1.33
C VAL A 103 5.45 5.07 -0.14
N HIS A 104 4.21 4.68 -0.42
CA HIS A 104 3.71 4.55 -1.79
C HIS A 104 3.48 5.91 -2.44
N ASP A 105 2.87 6.85 -1.73
CA ASP A 105 2.64 8.23 -2.17
C ASP A 105 2.32 9.16 -0.98
N LEU A 106 2.06 10.43 -1.30
CA LEU A 106 1.58 11.43 -0.35
C LEU A 106 0.14 11.88 -0.65
N THR A 107 -0.60 11.13 -1.43
CA THR A 107 -1.97 11.46 -1.86
C THR A 107 -2.89 11.70 -0.65
N LEU A 108 -2.77 10.87 0.38
CA LEU A 108 -3.51 11.04 1.65
C LEU A 108 -3.34 12.43 2.28
N LEU A 109 -2.19 13.06 2.09
CA LEU A 109 -1.88 14.39 2.63
C LEU A 109 -2.32 15.56 1.73
N ARG A 110 -2.78 15.30 0.51
CA ARG A 110 -3.01 16.31 -0.53
C ARG A 110 -4.43 16.32 -1.08
N THR A 111 -5.08 15.15 -1.14
CA THR A 111 -6.42 15.05 -1.70
C THR A 111 -7.47 15.29 -0.63
N TYR A 112 -8.37 16.22 -0.93
CA TYR A 112 -9.59 16.44 -0.15
C TYR A 112 -10.63 15.39 -0.57
N ASN A 113 -11.30 14.80 0.41
CA ASN A 113 -12.48 14.00 0.16
C ASN A 113 -13.70 14.78 0.62
N SER A 114 -14.53 15.22 -0.33
CA SER A 114 -15.71 16.07 -0.12
C SER A 114 -16.79 15.43 0.76
N ASP A 115 -16.79 14.10 0.87
CA ASP A 115 -17.78 13.35 1.64
C ASP A 115 -17.58 13.42 3.16
N LYS A 116 -16.52 14.10 3.63
CA LYS A 116 -16.16 14.17 5.05
C LYS A 116 -16.32 15.56 5.61
N ASN A 117 -16.72 15.64 6.89
CA ASN A 117 -16.74 16.89 7.64
C ASN A 117 -15.38 17.61 7.54
N TRP A 118 -15.40 18.87 7.13
CA TRP A 118 -14.21 19.68 6.85
C TRP A 118 -13.24 19.77 8.05
N LEU A 119 -13.76 19.99 9.27
CA LEU A 119 -12.93 20.08 10.47
C LEU A 119 -12.23 18.75 10.78
N LEU A 120 -12.97 17.64 10.69
CA LEU A 120 -12.45 16.31 10.92
C LEU A 120 -11.39 15.95 9.87
N PHE A 121 -11.61 16.37 8.63
CA PHE A 121 -10.63 16.16 7.55
C PHE A 121 -9.31 16.88 7.87
N HIS A 122 -9.34 18.16 8.21
CA HIS A 122 -8.13 18.93 8.53
C HIS A 122 -7.41 18.41 9.77
N ALA A 123 -8.13 17.98 10.80
CA ALA A 123 -7.54 17.34 11.97
C ALA A 123 -6.78 16.03 11.57
N LYS A 124 -7.41 15.19 10.76
CA LYS A 124 -6.76 13.98 10.21
C LYS A 124 -5.53 14.29 9.34
N GLN A 125 -5.59 15.36 8.55
CA GLN A 125 -4.45 15.83 7.76
C GLN A 125 -3.24 16.24 8.63
N LEU A 126 -3.49 16.94 9.75
CA LEU A 126 -2.42 17.31 10.69
C LEU A 126 -1.78 16.08 11.32
N VAL A 127 -2.61 15.12 11.77
CA VAL A 127 -2.12 13.84 12.28
C VAL A 127 -1.31 13.09 11.22
N GLY A 128 -1.84 12.98 9.99
CA GLY A 128 -1.14 12.35 8.88
C GLY A 128 0.23 12.98 8.61
N ARG A 129 0.29 14.32 8.54
CA ARG A 129 1.56 15.05 8.35
C ARG A 129 2.56 14.77 9.47
N TYR A 130 2.09 14.71 10.72
CA TYR A 130 2.92 14.37 11.86
C TYR A 130 3.46 12.93 11.75
N VAL A 131 2.60 11.95 11.43
CA VAL A 131 2.97 10.54 11.23
C VAL A 131 4.05 10.40 10.17
N PHE A 132 3.84 10.96 8.97
CA PHE A 132 4.82 10.88 7.88
C PHE A 132 6.17 11.51 8.23
N LYS A 133 6.17 12.66 8.95
CA LYS A 133 7.42 13.27 9.44
C LYS A 133 8.08 12.44 10.53
N LYS A 134 7.30 11.80 11.40
CA LYS A 134 7.83 10.92 12.46
C LYS A 134 8.49 9.69 11.85
N ILE A 135 7.87 9.05 10.89
CA ILE A 135 8.40 7.89 10.15
C ILE A 135 9.73 8.21 9.49
N ALA A 136 9.86 9.38 8.84
CA ALA A 136 11.13 9.82 8.25
C ALA A 136 12.27 9.85 9.25
N LYS A 137 11.97 10.14 10.53
CA LYS A 137 12.97 10.20 11.60
C LYS A 137 13.27 8.84 12.23
N THR A 138 12.23 8.01 12.42
CA THR A 138 12.33 6.77 13.20
C THR A 138 12.69 5.54 12.37
N SER A 139 12.26 5.46 11.11
CA SER A 139 12.61 4.34 10.23
C SER A 139 14.12 4.32 9.95
N LYS A 140 14.71 3.15 10.00
CA LYS A 140 16.11 2.94 9.58
C LYS A 140 16.28 3.28 8.11
N HIS A 141 15.28 2.89 7.29
CA HIS A 141 15.28 3.15 5.86
C HIS A 141 13.84 3.31 5.35
N ILE A 142 13.68 4.05 4.27
CA ILE A 142 12.40 4.23 3.58
C ILE A 142 12.49 3.59 2.20
N ILE A 143 11.42 2.94 1.79
CA ILE A 143 11.27 2.38 0.44
C ILE A 143 10.21 3.20 -0.29
N THR A 144 10.47 3.55 -1.55
CA THR A 144 9.49 4.25 -2.39
C THR A 144 9.40 3.58 -3.76
N PRO A 145 8.21 3.55 -4.40
CA PRO A 145 8.01 2.86 -5.67
C PRO A 145 8.60 3.61 -6.88
N THR A 146 8.91 4.89 -6.74
CA THR A 146 9.45 5.71 -7.85
C THR A 146 10.37 6.82 -7.35
N ASN A 147 11.21 7.32 -8.25
CA ASN A 147 11.99 8.53 -7.99
C ASN A 147 11.11 9.76 -7.76
N TYR A 148 9.92 9.81 -8.37
CA TYR A 148 8.96 10.88 -8.11
C TYR A 148 8.55 10.90 -6.64
N VAL A 149 8.12 9.77 -6.09
CA VAL A 149 7.72 9.65 -4.67
C VAL A 149 8.91 9.91 -3.75
N LYS A 150 10.11 9.39 -4.08
CA LYS A 150 11.35 9.71 -3.34
C LYS A 150 11.56 11.21 -3.20
N ASN A 151 11.58 11.92 -4.33
CA ASN A 151 11.82 13.37 -4.36
C ASN A 151 10.73 14.15 -3.63
N ASP A 152 9.49 13.72 -3.79
CA ASP A 152 8.34 14.29 -3.14
C ASP A 152 8.38 14.12 -1.62
N TYR A 153 8.76 12.93 -1.15
CA TYR A 153 8.89 12.66 0.28
C TYR A 153 10.09 13.40 0.92
N ILE A 154 11.21 13.51 0.21
CA ILE A 154 12.35 14.35 0.64
C ILE A 154 11.90 15.80 0.82
N LYS A 155 11.22 16.35 -0.18
CA LYS A 155 10.72 17.74 -0.13
C LYS A 155 9.73 17.96 1.02
N PHE A 156 8.91 16.98 1.31
CA PHE A 156 7.91 17.06 2.38
C PHE A 156 8.52 16.90 3.77
N SER A 157 9.40 15.93 3.97
CA SER A 157 9.86 15.48 5.29
C SER A 157 11.22 16.05 5.70
N GLY A 158 12.04 16.47 4.73
CA GLY A 158 13.45 16.87 4.95
C GLY A 158 14.39 15.68 5.24
N ILE A 159 13.96 14.44 4.96
CA ILE A 159 14.79 13.25 5.15
C ILE A 159 15.99 13.25 4.20
N SER A 160 17.14 12.71 4.66
CA SER A 160 18.30 12.51 3.79
C SER A 160 17.97 11.58 2.62
N PRO A 161 18.36 11.91 1.38
CA PRO A 161 18.20 11.05 0.22
C PRO A 161 18.78 9.64 0.38
N ASP A 162 19.86 9.51 1.17
CA ASP A 162 20.55 8.24 1.42
C ASP A 162 19.73 7.26 2.26
N LYS A 163 18.72 7.77 2.98
CA LYS A 163 17.76 6.97 3.73
C LYS A 163 16.62 6.43 2.87
N ILE A 164 16.59 6.70 1.56
CA ILE A 164 15.50 6.29 0.69
C ILE A 164 16.02 5.47 -0.48
N THR A 165 15.54 4.24 -0.60
CA THR A 165 15.74 3.38 -1.77
C THR A 165 14.49 3.36 -2.63
N VAL A 166 14.66 3.45 -3.94
CA VAL A 166 13.59 3.28 -4.92
C VAL A 166 13.57 1.82 -5.35
N THR A 167 12.42 1.17 -5.17
CA THR A 167 12.14 -0.17 -5.68
C THR A 167 10.91 -0.09 -6.57
N TYR A 168 11.11 -0.13 -7.89
CA TYR A 168 10.00 -0.07 -8.84
C TYR A 168 9.07 -1.26 -8.68
N GLU A 169 7.78 -0.99 -8.78
CA GLU A 169 6.78 -2.06 -8.82
C GLU A 169 6.82 -2.75 -10.19
N GLY A 170 6.83 -4.08 -10.18
CA GLY A 170 6.80 -4.89 -11.38
C GLY A 170 5.37 -5.18 -11.85
N ALA A 171 5.23 -5.48 -13.13
CA ALA A 171 4.02 -6.07 -13.69
C ALA A 171 4.19 -7.58 -13.84
N GLU A 172 3.09 -8.31 -13.69
CA GLU A 172 3.06 -9.75 -13.99
C GLU A 172 2.59 -10.01 -15.41
N ILE A 173 3.22 -10.99 -16.03
CA ILE A 173 2.68 -11.55 -17.25
C ILE A 173 1.49 -12.43 -16.87
N VAL A 174 0.33 -12.12 -17.42
CA VAL A 174 -0.84 -12.98 -17.28
C VAL A 174 -0.55 -14.29 -18.01
N SER A 175 -0.26 -15.34 -17.23
CA SER A 175 -0.03 -16.69 -17.76
C SER A 175 -1.33 -17.50 -17.65
N GLY A 176 -1.69 -18.21 -18.70
CA GLY A 176 -2.86 -19.07 -18.74
C GLY A 176 -3.87 -18.69 -19.81
N THR A 177 -4.80 -19.59 -20.08
CA THR A 177 -5.93 -19.34 -20.97
C THR A 177 -6.94 -18.47 -20.26
N THR A 178 -7.02 -17.21 -20.67
CA THR A 178 -8.10 -16.30 -20.21
C THR A 178 -9.28 -16.42 -21.19
N THR A 179 -10.50 -16.52 -20.68
CA THR A 179 -11.70 -16.39 -21.50
C THR A 179 -11.98 -14.89 -21.66
N PRO A 180 -11.93 -14.34 -22.88
CA PRO A 180 -12.24 -12.94 -23.09
C PRO A 180 -13.68 -12.62 -22.67
N TYR A 181 -13.86 -11.52 -21.96
CA TYR A 181 -15.20 -11.00 -21.69
C TYR A 181 -15.78 -10.38 -22.97
N ALA A 182 -16.96 -10.84 -23.40
CA ALA A 182 -17.61 -10.30 -24.59
C ALA A 182 -18.10 -8.87 -24.32
N LEU A 183 -17.58 -7.90 -25.06
CA LEU A 183 -18.02 -6.51 -25.04
C LEU A 183 -18.92 -6.23 -26.25
N PRO A 184 -19.91 -5.33 -26.13
CA PRO A 184 -20.80 -4.96 -27.22
C PRO A 184 -20.14 -4.03 -28.27
N PHE A 185 -18.86 -3.77 -28.17
CA PHE A 185 -18.08 -2.88 -29.05
C PHE A 185 -16.69 -3.44 -29.27
N GLU A 186 -16.12 -3.19 -30.46
CA GLU A 186 -14.77 -3.65 -30.84
C GLU A 186 -13.66 -2.70 -30.32
N LYS A 187 -13.95 -1.40 -30.30
CA LYS A 187 -13.02 -0.37 -29.84
C LYS A 187 -13.50 0.19 -28.53
N PHE A 188 -12.60 0.29 -27.57
CA PHE A 188 -12.97 0.83 -26.26
C PHE A 188 -11.78 1.48 -25.54
N ILE A 189 -12.13 2.42 -24.67
CA ILE A 189 -11.23 2.95 -23.63
C ILE A 189 -11.57 2.19 -22.34
N MET A 190 -10.56 1.70 -21.64
CA MET A 190 -10.78 1.00 -20.37
C MET A 190 -10.09 1.74 -19.21
N TYR A 191 -10.85 1.91 -18.13
CA TYR A 191 -10.35 2.36 -16.86
C TYR A 191 -10.50 1.24 -15.82
N VAL A 192 -9.42 0.95 -15.09
CA VAL A 192 -9.43 -0.03 -14.00
C VAL A 192 -9.04 0.67 -12.71
N GLY A 193 -9.88 0.62 -11.68
CA GLY A 193 -9.56 1.17 -10.37
C GLY A 193 -10.76 1.76 -9.63
N GLN A 194 -10.48 2.29 -8.42
CA GLN A 194 -11.52 2.92 -7.61
C GLN A 194 -12.08 4.19 -8.28
N GLN A 195 -13.39 4.33 -8.24
CA GLN A 195 -14.12 5.49 -8.79
C GLN A 195 -14.20 6.62 -7.74
N SER A 196 -13.05 7.09 -7.26
CA SER A 196 -12.97 8.20 -6.32
C SER A 196 -12.80 9.54 -7.03
N ASP A 197 -13.29 10.63 -6.44
CA ASP A 197 -13.30 11.98 -7.04
C ASP A 197 -11.93 12.41 -7.58
N TYR A 198 -10.84 12.15 -6.85
CA TYR A 198 -9.50 12.54 -7.28
C TYR A 198 -8.99 11.80 -8.53
N LYS A 199 -9.61 10.67 -8.91
CA LYS A 199 -9.34 9.95 -10.16
C LYS A 199 -10.01 10.59 -11.38
N ASN A 200 -10.95 11.51 -11.12
CA ASN A 200 -11.60 12.34 -12.14
C ASN A 200 -12.33 11.54 -13.23
N ILE A 201 -12.99 10.43 -12.84
CA ILE A 201 -13.73 9.54 -13.74
C ILE A 201 -14.86 10.29 -14.46
N LYS A 202 -15.46 11.27 -13.77
CA LYS A 202 -16.48 12.12 -14.39
C LYS A 202 -15.96 12.79 -15.67
N ARG A 203 -14.75 13.40 -15.63
CA ARG A 203 -14.14 14.02 -16.82
C ARG A 203 -13.86 12.99 -17.92
N LEU A 204 -13.48 11.77 -17.56
CA LEU A 204 -13.31 10.68 -18.53
C LEU A 204 -14.64 10.40 -19.26
N GLY A 205 -15.74 10.28 -18.49
CA GLY A 205 -17.08 10.11 -19.06
C GLY A 205 -17.51 11.29 -19.95
N ASP A 206 -17.32 12.53 -19.48
CA ASP A 206 -17.65 13.74 -20.27
C ASP A 206 -16.83 13.78 -21.58
N THR A 207 -15.54 13.44 -21.52
CA THR A 207 -14.67 13.37 -22.70
C THR A 207 -15.09 12.26 -23.66
N HIS A 208 -15.47 11.10 -23.14
CA HIS A 208 -15.98 9.99 -23.97
C HIS A 208 -17.25 10.42 -24.72
N GLN A 209 -18.17 11.12 -24.07
CA GLN A 209 -19.37 11.62 -24.74
C GLN A 209 -19.05 12.59 -25.91
N GLU A 210 -18.04 13.43 -25.77
CA GLU A 210 -17.57 14.28 -26.87
C GLU A 210 -16.96 13.45 -28.02
N LEU A 211 -16.19 12.40 -27.68
CA LEU A 211 -15.59 11.51 -28.67
C LEU A 211 -16.64 10.71 -29.47
N LEU A 212 -17.78 10.38 -28.88
CA LEU A 212 -18.87 9.69 -29.59
C LEU A 212 -19.43 10.49 -30.78
N LYS A 213 -19.24 11.82 -30.83
CA LYS A 213 -19.64 12.64 -31.96
C LYS A 213 -18.86 12.33 -33.24
N THR A 214 -17.62 11.87 -33.08
CA THR A 214 -16.73 11.52 -34.21
C THR A 214 -16.41 10.02 -34.27
N HIS A 215 -16.62 9.30 -33.18
CA HIS A 215 -16.37 7.87 -33.05
C HIS A 215 -17.55 7.19 -32.35
N PRO A 216 -18.69 7.02 -33.07
CA PRO A 216 -19.95 6.59 -32.47
C PRO A 216 -19.90 5.17 -31.89
N ASP A 217 -18.97 4.32 -32.37
CA ASP A 217 -18.82 2.93 -31.93
C ASP A 217 -17.76 2.75 -30.81
N LEU A 218 -17.23 3.87 -30.27
CA LEU A 218 -16.22 3.80 -29.22
C LEU A 218 -16.87 3.47 -27.86
N GLY A 219 -16.50 2.34 -27.25
CA GLY A 219 -16.96 1.96 -25.92
C GLY A 219 -16.16 2.61 -24.79
N LEU A 220 -16.77 2.74 -23.60
CA LEU A 220 -16.09 3.06 -22.34
C LEU A 220 -16.36 1.96 -21.33
N VAL A 221 -15.31 1.32 -20.85
CA VAL A 221 -15.36 0.23 -19.85
C VAL A 221 -14.78 0.74 -18.55
N LEU A 222 -15.57 0.68 -17.48
CA LEU A 222 -15.15 1.03 -16.12
C LEU A 222 -15.17 -0.24 -15.27
N VAL A 223 -14.02 -0.60 -14.67
CA VAL A 223 -13.82 -1.82 -13.88
C VAL A 223 -13.35 -1.47 -12.46
#